data_599bde05ee77a6111088c4bba28e18d9
#
_entry.id   599bde05ee77a6111088c4bba28e18d9
#
_cell.length_a   1.000
_cell.length_b   1.000
_cell.length_c   1.000
_cell.angle_alpha   90.00
_cell.angle_beta   90.00
_cell.angle_gamma   90.00
#
_symmetry.space_group_name_H-M   'P 1'
#
loop_
_entity.id
_entity.type
_entity.pdbx_description
1 polymer ?
#
loop_
_entity_poly.entity_id
_entity_poly.type
_entity_poly.pdbx_seq_one_letter_code
_entity_poly.pdbx_strand_id
1 'polypeptide(L)'
;MSIEGILIGLLGIALGAAFCFAGFRYFLLLLPIWGLFAGFVTGAAATAALLGEGFLGSVIGIGVGVVVAIVFALLSWFYWWGAVVVIAGTLGFAITQAILEVIGFSADGFLTTLIALAGGVAVAVAALAVNAPKYIAIFLTAVAGASWLTAGVALMLGVVKTTDLDQGPLAALYQSSGILWILLWAGLAIAGIIAQVQMTKRWEQDIVVTY
;
A
#
# COMPACT_ATOMS: atom_id res chain seq x y z
N MET A 1 19.86 -11.44 24.60
CA MET A 1 18.61 -11.24 23.85
C MET A 1 17.44 -11.35 24.82
N SER A 2 16.54 -10.38 24.84
CA SER A 2 15.30 -10.49 25.63
C SER A 2 14.33 -11.46 24.92
N ILE A 3 13.47 -12.13 25.69
CA ILE A 3 12.40 -13.00 25.13
C ILE A 3 11.52 -12.17 24.17
N GLU A 4 11.27 -10.93 24.51
CA GLU A 4 10.53 -9.97 23.69
C GLU A 4 11.19 -9.77 22.30
N GLY A 5 12.51 -9.55 22.26
CA GLY A 5 13.23 -9.40 20.99
C GLY A 5 13.18 -10.64 20.10
N ILE A 6 13.19 -11.83 20.71
CA ILE A 6 13.03 -13.10 19.96
C ILE A 6 11.64 -13.21 19.36
N LEU A 7 10.58 -12.88 20.13
CA LEU A 7 9.20 -12.95 19.65
C LEU A 7 8.96 -11.94 18.53
N ILE A 8 9.41 -10.69 18.69
CA ILE A 8 9.29 -9.65 17.65
C ILE A 8 10.07 -10.07 16.41
N GLY A 9 11.29 -10.60 16.55
CA GLY A 9 12.10 -11.08 15.45
C GLY A 9 11.42 -12.21 14.66
N LEU A 10 10.88 -13.21 15.36
CA LEU A 10 10.16 -14.33 14.74
C LEU A 10 8.89 -13.87 14.02
N LEU A 11 8.09 -12.98 14.63
CA LEU A 11 6.92 -12.39 14.01
C LEU A 11 7.31 -11.57 12.77
N GLY A 12 8.38 -10.76 12.89
CA GLY A 12 8.91 -9.98 11.76
C GLY A 12 9.33 -10.86 10.59
N ILE A 13 10.00 -11.98 10.85
CA ILE A 13 10.39 -12.95 9.82
C ILE A 13 9.15 -13.61 9.20
N ALA A 14 8.22 -14.11 10.01
CA ALA A 14 7.06 -14.84 9.52
C ALA A 14 6.12 -13.93 8.69
N LEU A 15 5.74 -12.78 9.24
CA LEU A 15 4.90 -11.81 8.54
C LEU A 15 5.64 -11.18 7.37
N GLY A 16 6.91 -10.82 7.55
CA GLY A 16 7.76 -10.28 6.50
C GLY A 16 7.87 -11.23 5.32
N ALA A 17 8.12 -12.52 5.54
CA ALA A 17 8.15 -13.52 4.47
C ALA A 17 6.78 -13.66 3.78
N ALA A 18 5.69 -13.74 4.54
CA ALA A 18 4.35 -13.83 3.99
C ALA A 18 4.02 -12.64 3.07
N PHE A 19 4.29 -11.40 3.52
CA PHE A 19 4.07 -10.20 2.71
C PHE A 19 5.07 -10.06 1.56
N CYS A 20 6.33 -10.45 1.76
CA CYS A 20 7.35 -10.39 0.71
C CYS A 20 7.00 -11.29 -0.48
N PHE A 21 6.55 -12.51 -0.23
CA PHE A 21 6.35 -13.50 -1.30
C PHE A 21 4.89 -13.69 -1.74
N ALA A 22 3.91 -13.38 -0.88
CA ALA A 22 2.48 -13.53 -1.17
C ALA A 22 1.66 -12.27 -0.86
N GLY A 23 2.32 -11.12 -0.72
CA GLY A 23 1.73 -9.88 -0.23
C GLY A 23 0.58 -9.35 -1.07
N PHE A 24 0.63 -9.46 -2.39
CA PHE A 24 -0.47 -9.06 -3.25
C PHE A 24 -1.77 -9.82 -2.92
N ARG A 25 -1.67 -11.11 -2.63
CA ARG A 25 -2.81 -11.94 -2.24
C ARG A 25 -3.41 -11.50 -0.91
N TYR A 26 -2.55 -11.25 0.08
CA TYR A 26 -2.99 -10.73 1.38
C TYR A 26 -3.55 -9.31 1.27
N PHE A 27 -2.94 -8.47 0.42
CA PHE A 27 -3.43 -7.13 0.15
C PHE A 27 -4.87 -7.15 -0.37
N LEU A 28 -5.19 -8.03 -1.33
CA LEU A 28 -6.54 -8.18 -1.87
C LEU A 28 -7.56 -8.57 -0.80
N LEU A 29 -7.16 -9.40 0.15
CA LEU A 29 -8.02 -9.85 1.25
C LEU A 29 -8.16 -8.77 2.33
N LEU A 30 -7.07 -8.07 2.63
CA LEU A 30 -7.07 -7.03 3.67
C LEU A 30 -7.81 -5.76 3.25
N LEU A 31 -7.84 -5.45 1.96
CA LEU A 31 -8.47 -4.24 1.44
C LEU A 31 -9.96 -4.12 1.84
N PRO A 32 -10.83 -5.13 1.63
CA PRO A 32 -12.21 -5.11 2.12
C PRO A 32 -12.31 -5.07 3.65
N ILE A 33 -11.40 -5.74 4.36
CA ILE A 33 -11.38 -5.73 5.84
C ILE A 33 -11.12 -4.31 6.35
N TRP A 34 -10.16 -3.60 5.79
CA TRP A 34 -9.93 -2.18 6.09
C TRP A 34 -11.13 -1.31 5.71
N GLY A 35 -11.79 -1.62 4.58
CA GLY A 35 -13.04 -0.99 4.18
C GLY A 35 -14.14 -1.16 5.23
N LEU A 36 -14.30 -2.38 5.77
CA LEU A 36 -15.26 -2.65 6.86
C LEU A 36 -14.98 -1.78 8.08
N PHE A 37 -13.74 -1.73 8.56
CA PHE A 37 -13.37 -0.91 9.72
C PHE A 37 -13.58 0.58 9.48
N ALA A 38 -13.09 1.10 8.37
CA ALA A 38 -13.24 2.50 8.01
C ALA A 38 -14.71 2.89 7.85
N GLY A 39 -15.50 2.06 7.19
CA GLY A 39 -16.93 2.26 7.01
C GLY A 39 -17.70 2.22 8.32
N PHE A 40 -17.39 1.27 9.21
CA PHE A 40 -18.03 1.19 10.52
C PHE A 40 -17.76 2.44 11.35
N VAL A 41 -16.50 2.84 11.47
CA VAL A 41 -16.12 4.04 12.23
C VAL A 41 -16.77 5.30 11.64
N THR A 42 -16.76 5.44 10.31
CA THR A 42 -17.38 6.59 9.63
C THR A 42 -18.89 6.62 9.81
N GLY A 43 -19.56 5.48 9.64
CA GLY A 43 -21.02 5.37 9.81
C GLY A 43 -21.45 5.64 11.25
N ALA A 44 -20.74 5.08 12.23
CA ALA A 44 -20.98 5.31 13.64
C ALA A 44 -20.74 6.77 14.03
N ALA A 45 -19.64 7.37 13.58
CA ALA A 45 -19.32 8.78 13.84
C ALA A 45 -20.33 9.73 13.20
N ALA A 46 -20.76 9.47 11.95
CA ALA A 46 -21.80 10.26 11.29
C ALA A 46 -23.13 10.20 12.05
N THR A 47 -23.50 9.02 12.57
CA THR A 47 -24.71 8.85 13.37
C THR A 47 -24.62 9.63 14.69
N ALA A 48 -23.48 9.57 15.37
CA ALA A 48 -23.24 10.33 16.60
C ALA A 48 -23.30 11.84 16.37
N ALA A 49 -22.74 12.33 15.27
CA ALA A 49 -22.78 13.75 14.92
C ALA A 49 -24.18 14.26 14.60
N LEU A 50 -25.04 13.41 14.02
CA LEU A 50 -26.43 13.80 13.67
C LEU A 50 -27.39 13.69 14.83
N LEU A 51 -27.21 12.73 15.74
CA LEU A 51 -28.21 12.38 16.79
C LEU A 51 -27.69 12.64 18.21
N GLY A 52 -26.47 13.15 18.35
CA GLY A 52 -25.88 13.53 19.64
C GLY A 52 -24.89 12.50 20.19
N GLU A 53 -24.10 12.93 21.18
CA GLU A 53 -23.10 12.09 21.85
C GLU A 53 -23.79 10.96 22.65
N GLY A 54 -23.15 9.80 22.64
CA GLY A 54 -23.69 8.60 23.32
C GLY A 54 -24.54 7.68 22.42
N PHE A 55 -24.95 8.15 21.26
CA PHE A 55 -25.74 7.35 20.32
C PHE A 55 -24.92 6.20 19.66
N LEU A 56 -23.59 6.27 19.70
CA LEU A 56 -22.68 5.21 19.21
C LEU A 56 -22.94 3.85 19.88
N GLY A 57 -23.36 3.85 21.14
CA GLY A 57 -23.71 2.63 21.87
C GLY A 57 -25.14 2.12 21.61
N SER A 58 -25.94 2.86 20.83
CA SER A 58 -27.31 2.43 20.53
C SER A 58 -27.34 1.40 19.40
N VAL A 59 -28.34 0.55 19.39
CA VAL A 59 -28.57 -0.46 18.35
C VAL A 59 -28.66 0.16 16.96
N ILE A 60 -29.23 1.37 16.84
CA ILE A 60 -29.38 2.09 15.58
C ILE A 60 -28.03 2.57 15.07
N GLY A 61 -27.17 3.13 15.94
CA GLY A 61 -25.82 3.57 15.59
C GLY A 61 -24.94 2.41 15.11
N ILE A 62 -25.02 1.26 15.78
CA ILE A 62 -24.34 0.03 15.36
C ILE A 62 -24.90 -0.45 14.01
N GLY A 63 -26.22 -0.45 13.83
CA GLY A 63 -26.87 -0.86 12.59
C GLY A 63 -26.43 -0.02 11.38
N VAL A 64 -26.42 1.30 11.51
CA VAL A 64 -25.91 2.21 10.46
C VAL A 64 -24.42 1.97 10.21
N GLY A 65 -23.62 1.82 11.27
CA GLY A 65 -22.21 1.51 11.18
C GLY A 65 -21.93 0.22 10.36
N VAL A 66 -22.71 -0.84 10.62
CA VAL A 66 -22.60 -2.11 9.88
C VAL A 66 -22.98 -1.95 8.40
N VAL A 67 -24.06 -1.24 8.10
CA VAL A 67 -24.46 -1.01 6.69
C VAL A 67 -23.39 -0.22 5.94
N VAL A 68 -22.87 0.87 6.53
CA VAL A 68 -21.81 1.66 5.93
C VAL A 68 -20.53 0.85 5.80
N ALA A 69 -20.19 0.00 6.76
CA ALA A 69 -19.05 -0.91 6.69
C ALA A 69 -19.12 -1.84 5.48
N ILE A 70 -20.28 -2.46 5.25
CA ILE A 70 -20.48 -3.35 4.09
C ILE A 70 -20.30 -2.58 2.77
N VAL A 71 -20.89 -1.39 2.67
CA VAL A 71 -20.75 -0.54 1.47
C VAL A 71 -19.28 -0.19 1.23
N PHE A 72 -18.54 0.22 2.27
CA PHE A 72 -17.12 0.54 2.14
C PHE A 72 -16.27 -0.67 1.78
N ALA A 73 -16.58 -1.85 2.32
CA ALA A 73 -15.89 -3.09 1.95
C ALA A 73 -16.08 -3.43 0.47
N LEU A 74 -17.30 -3.30 -0.04
CA LEU A 74 -17.59 -3.54 -1.47
C LEU A 74 -16.92 -2.49 -2.38
N LEU A 75 -16.86 -1.24 -1.94
CA LEU A 75 -16.25 -0.14 -2.69
C LEU A 75 -14.73 -0.07 -2.53
N SER A 76 -14.12 -0.81 -1.61
CA SER A 76 -12.69 -0.72 -1.29
C SER A 76 -11.78 -0.94 -2.52
N TRP A 77 -12.17 -1.84 -3.43
CA TRP A 77 -11.51 -2.07 -4.70
C TRP A 77 -11.53 -0.86 -5.61
N PHE A 78 -12.69 -0.21 -5.77
CA PHE A 78 -12.83 0.99 -6.59
C PHE A 78 -12.00 2.14 -6.01
N TYR A 79 -11.97 2.28 -4.69
CA TYR A 79 -11.13 3.29 -4.03
C TYR A 79 -9.65 3.08 -4.29
N TRP A 80 -9.17 1.83 -4.25
CA TRP A 80 -7.77 1.52 -4.55
C TRP A 80 -7.41 1.88 -6.00
N TRP A 81 -8.22 1.45 -6.96
CA TRP A 81 -8.03 1.79 -8.37
C TRP A 81 -8.12 3.29 -8.60
N GLY A 82 -9.12 3.94 -8.03
CA GLY A 82 -9.30 5.39 -8.09
C GLY A 82 -8.11 6.15 -7.50
N ALA A 83 -7.60 5.75 -6.36
CA ALA A 83 -6.44 6.37 -5.73
C ALA A 83 -5.19 6.30 -6.63
N VAL A 84 -4.91 5.14 -7.25
CA VAL A 84 -3.78 4.98 -8.17
C VAL A 84 -3.96 5.85 -9.41
N VAL A 85 -5.17 5.93 -9.97
CA VAL A 85 -5.48 6.79 -11.11
C VAL A 85 -5.27 8.27 -10.78
N VAL A 86 -5.75 8.72 -9.62
CA VAL A 86 -5.57 10.11 -9.16
C VAL A 86 -4.08 10.41 -8.95
N ILE A 87 -3.34 9.53 -8.27
CA ILE A 87 -1.89 9.71 -8.05
C ILE A 87 -1.15 9.74 -9.38
N ALA A 88 -1.43 8.81 -10.30
CA ALA A 88 -0.82 8.79 -11.62
C ALA A 88 -1.14 10.05 -12.43
N GLY A 89 -2.40 10.50 -12.38
CA GLY A 89 -2.83 11.72 -13.04
C GLY A 89 -2.17 12.99 -12.49
N THR A 90 -2.07 13.11 -11.16
CA THR A 90 -1.39 14.26 -10.53
C THR A 90 0.11 14.27 -10.83
N LEU A 91 0.77 13.12 -10.82
CA LEU A 91 2.18 13.01 -11.23
C LEU A 91 2.37 13.37 -12.71
N GLY A 92 1.51 12.87 -13.60
CA GLY A 92 1.53 13.20 -15.01
C GLY A 92 1.31 14.70 -15.26
N PHE A 93 0.38 15.33 -14.55
CA PHE A 93 0.15 16.76 -14.58
C PHE A 93 1.41 17.53 -14.15
N ALA A 94 1.97 17.19 -12.98
CA ALA A 94 3.14 17.88 -12.42
C ALA A 94 4.37 17.75 -13.32
N ILE A 95 4.63 16.55 -13.87
CA ILE A 95 5.75 16.31 -14.80
C ILE A 95 5.56 17.12 -16.09
N THR A 96 4.36 17.10 -16.65
CA THR A 96 4.07 17.86 -17.90
C THR A 96 4.23 19.36 -17.65
N GLN A 97 3.72 19.88 -16.54
CA GLN A 97 3.88 21.29 -16.17
C GLN A 97 5.36 21.66 -16.01
N ALA A 98 6.14 20.86 -15.29
CA ALA A 98 7.56 21.11 -15.12
C ALA A 98 8.33 21.13 -16.46
N ILE A 99 7.98 20.23 -17.40
CA ILE A 99 8.57 20.22 -18.74
C ILE A 99 8.22 21.51 -19.50
N LEU A 100 6.96 21.96 -19.44
CA LEU A 100 6.51 23.18 -20.11
C LEU A 100 7.21 24.42 -19.55
N GLU A 101 7.40 24.51 -18.26
CA GLU A 101 8.16 25.59 -17.61
C GLU A 101 9.62 25.64 -18.10
N VAL A 102 10.30 24.50 -18.18
CA VAL A 102 11.67 24.40 -18.72
C VAL A 102 11.75 24.87 -20.17
N ILE A 103 10.70 24.68 -20.97
CA ILE A 103 10.63 25.12 -22.37
C ILE A 103 10.26 26.62 -22.48
N GLY A 104 9.92 27.28 -21.37
CA GLY A 104 9.65 28.73 -21.33
C GLY A 104 8.17 29.11 -21.31
N PHE A 105 7.26 28.16 -21.08
CA PHE A 105 5.85 28.48 -20.84
C PHE A 105 5.67 28.99 -19.41
N SER A 106 4.76 29.94 -19.21
CA SER A 106 4.43 30.43 -17.86
C SER A 106 3.61 29.38 -17.11
N ALA A 107 3.97 29.11 -15.83
CA ALA A 107 3.28 28.13 -14.97
C ALA A 107 1.76 28.41 -14.85
N ASP A 108 1.37 29.68 -14.76
CA ASP A 108 -0.01 30.12 -14.57
C ASP A 108 -0.78 30.32 -15.89
N GLY A 109 -0.18 29.95 -17.02
CA GLY A 109 -0.79 30.10 -18.34
C GLY A 109 -1.97 29.14 -18.53
N PHE A 110 -3.11 29.62 -19.01
CA PHE A 110 -4.26 28.78 -19.33
C PHE A 110 -3.89 27.61 -20.25
N LEU A 111 -3.11 27.87 -21.29
CA LEU A 111 -2.67 26.84 -22.24
C LEU A 111 -1.75 25.83 -21.57
N THR A 112 -0.83 26.27 -20.70
CA THR A 112 0.07 25.41 -19.91
C THR A 112 -0.73 24.46 -19.03
N THR A 113 -1.71 24.98 -18.30
CA THR A 113 -2.59 24.20 -17.45
C THR A 113 -3.39 23.16 -18.27
N LEU A 114 -3.91 23.55 -19.43
CA LEU A 114 -4.68 22.65 -20.29
C LEU A 114 -3.82 21.49 -20.82
N ILE A 115 -2.61 21.78 -21.28
CA ILE A 115 -1.65 20.76 -21.75
C ILE A 115 -1.21 19.87 -20.59
N ALA A 116 -0.94 20.44 -19.43
CA ALA A 116 -0.59 19.68 -18.22
C ALA A 116 -1.72 18.75 -17.77
N LEU A 117 -2.98 19.21 -17.86
CA LEU A 117 -4.16 18.39 -17.59
C LEU A 117 -4.26 17.22 -18.58
N ALA A 118 -4.05 17.47 -19.85
CA ALA A 118 -4.04 16.42 -20.88
C ALA A 118 -2.92 15.39 -20.60
N GLY A 119 -1.73 15.85 -20.20
CA GLY A 119 -0.62 14.99 -19.75
C GLY A 119 -0.99 14.14 -18.53
N GLY A 120 -1.65 14.74 -17.55
CA GLY A 120 -2.18 14.02 -16.38
C GLY A 120 -3.17 12.92 -16.77
N VAL A 121 -4.14 13.23 -17.63
CA VAL A 121 -5.12 12.26 -18.15
C VAL A 121 -4.40 11.13 -18.92
N ALA A 122 -3.44 11.47 -19.77
CA ALA A 122 -2.69 10.48 -20.54
C ALA A 122 -1.94 9.49 -19.64
N VAL A 123 -1.26 9.98 -18.58
CA VAL A 123 -0.55 9.12 -17.60
C VAL A 123 -1.54 8.29 -16.78
N ALA A 124 -2.69 8.84 -16.38
CA ALA A 124 -3.73 8.10 -15.67
C ALA A 124 -4.29 6.94 -16.54
N VAL A 125 -4.58 7.20 -17.81
CA VAL A 125 -5.03 6.16 -18.76
C VAL A 125 -3.95 5.13 -19.00
N ALA A 126 -2.70 5.55 -19.18
CA ALA A 126 -1.57 4.62 -19.31
C ALA A 126 -1.39 3.73 -18.08
N ALA A 127 -1.55 4.28 -16.87
CA ALA A 127 -1.50 3.53 -15.62
C ALA A 127 -2.57 2.43 -15.55
N LEU A 128 -3.78 2.71 -16.03
CA LEU A 128 -4.84 1.71 -16.14
C LEU A 128 -4.51 0.65 -17.20
N ALA A 129 -4.04 1.06 -18.36
CA ALA A 129 -3.71 0.15 -19.46
C ALA A 129 -2.65 -0.87 -19.09
N VAL A 130 -1.66 -0.48 -18.26
CA VAL A 130 -0.61 -1.39 -17.77
C VAL A 130 -0.95 -2.10 -16.45
N ASN A 131 -2.19 -1.99 -15.96
CA ASN A 131 -2.60 -2.54 -14.64
C ASN A 131 -1.68 -2.06 -13.47
N ALA A 132 -1.30 -0.79 -13.48
CA ALA A 132 -0.41 -0.21 -12.48
C ALA A 132 -0.85 -0.49 -11.02
N PRO A 133 -2.15 -0.45 -10.65
CA PRO A 133 -2.61 -0.76 -9.30
C PRO A 133 -2.13 -2.13 -8.79
N LYS A 134 -2.11 -3.14 -9.66
CA LYS A 134 -1.60 -4.49 -9.36
C LYS A 134 -0.11 -4.46 -9.07
N TYR A 135 0.68 -3.87 -9.96
CA TYR A 135 2.14 -3.85 -9.83
C TYR A 135 2.60 -2.96 -8.67
N ILE A 136 1.90 -1.87 -8.40
CA ILE A 136 2.17 -1.02 -7.22
C ILE A 136 1.92 -1.80 -5.94
N ALA A 137 0.81 -2.53 -5.82
CA ALA A 137 0.54 -3.36 -4.66
C ALA A 137 1.60 -4.46 -4.48
N ILE A 138 2.02 -5.14 -5.55
CA ILE A 138 3.11 -6.12 -5.53
C ILE A 138 4.41 -5.47 -5.03
N PHE A 139 4.78 -4.32 -5.59
CA PHE A 139 5.99 -3.60 -5.20
C PHE A 139 5.97 -3.20 -3.73
N LEU A 140 4.90 -2.53 -3.29
CA LEU A 140 4.78 -2.06 -1.91
C LEU A 140 4.81 -3.20 -0.90
N THR A 141 4.09 -4.29 -1.17
CA THR A 141 4.04 -5.45 -0.26
C THR A 141 5.35 -6.22 -0.25
N ALA A 142 6.03 -6.37 -1.38
CA ALA A 142 7.34 -7.02 -1.44
C ALA A 142 8.41 -6.22 -0.69
N VAL A 143 8.46 -4.91 -0.89
CA VAL A 143 9.40 -4.00 -0.21
C VAL A 143 9.14 -3.98 1.30
N ALA A 144 7.88 -3.80 1.71
CA ALA A 144 7.51 -3.81 3.14
C ALA A 144 7.80 -5.16 3.78
N GLY A 145 7.45 -6.26 3.11
CA GLY A 145 7.74 -7.61 3.58
C GLY A 145 9.24 -7.89 3.72
N ALA A 146 10.04 -7.52 2.72
CA ALA A 146 11.49 -7.64 2.78
C ALA A 146 12.08 -6.83 3.93
N SER A 147 11.54 -5.63 4.21
CA SER A 147 12.00 -4.79 5.33
C SER A 147 11.79 -5.47 6.68
N TRP A 148 10.59 -6.00 6.93
CA TRP A 148 10.29 -6.72 8.17
C TRP A 148 11.04 -8.05 8.29
N LEU A 149 11.18 -8.80 7.20
CA LEU A 149 11.92 -10.06 7.17
C LEU A 149 13.39 -9.82 7.50
N THR A 150 14.03 -8.87 6.83
CA THR A 150 15.46 -8.57 7.05
C THR A 150 15.70 -7.99 8.44
N ALA A 151 14.84 -7.06 8.91
CA ALA A 151 14.96 -6.50 10.25
C ALA A 151 14.73 -7.56 11.34
N GLY A 152 13.78 -8.48 11.13
CA GLY A 152 13.55 -9.61 12.04
C GLY A 152 14.77 -10.52 12.17
N VAL A 153 15.42 -10.85 11.06
CA VAL A 153 16.68 -11.62 11.07
C VAL A 153 17.80 -10.83 11.77
N ALA A 154 17.96 -9.54 11.45
CA ALA A 154 18.96 -8.67 12.06
C ALA A 154 18.76 -8.52 13.58
N LEU A 155 17.50 -8.45 14.03
CA LEU A 155 17.14 -8.41 15.45
C LEU A 155 17.51 -9.73 16.15
N MET A 156 17.22 -10.88 15.54
CA MET A 156 17.57 -12.18 16.09
C MET A 156 19.10 -12.42 16.16
N LEU A 157 19.85 -11.80 15.26
CA LEU A 157 21.32 -11.85 15.27
C LEU A 157 21.95 -10.78 16.17
N GLY A 158 21.12 -9.91 16.80
CA GLY A 158 21.60 -8.86 17.70
C GLY A 158 22.25 -7.66 16.98
N VAL A 159 22.08 -7.56 15.64
CA VAL A 159 22.60 -6.45 14.82
C VAL A 159 21.74 -5.20 14.99
N VAL A 160 20.42 -5.37 15.15
CA VAL A 160 19.43 -4.33 15.39
C VAL A 160 18.81 -4.55 16.76
N LYS A 161 18.45 -3.49 17.47
CA LYS A 161 17.72 -3.55 18.75
C LYS A 161 16.23 -3.25 18.51
N THR A 162 15.39 -3.66 19.46
CA THR A 162 13.94 -3.37 19.41
C THR A 162 13.66 -1.88 19.38
N THR A 163 14.46 -1.07 20.08
CA THR A 163 14.37 0.38 20.10
C THR A 163 14.66 1.05 18.75
N ASP A 164 15.45 0.41 17.90
CA ASP A 164 15.79 0.94 16.59
C ASP A 164 14.62 0.81 15.62
N LEU A 165 13.65 -0.08 15.92
CA LEU A 165 12.45 -0.30 15.11
C LEU A 165 11.40 0.82 15.21
N ASP A 166 11.52 1.73 16.18
CA ASP A 166 10.58 2.85 16.37
C ASP A 166 10.48 3.77 15.12
N GLN A 167 11.55 3.87 14.34
CA GLN A 167 11.59 4.61 13.08
C GLN A 167 11.25 3.73 11.85
N GLY A 168 10.90 2.48 12.10
CA GLY A 168 10.57 1.49 11.08
C GLY A 168 11.74 0.55 10.71
N PRO A 169 11.41 -0.64 10.20
CA PRO A 169 12.38 -1.72 9.98
C PRO A 169 13.48 -1.35 8.96
N LEU A 170 13.16 -0.61 7.92
CA LEU A 170 14.15 -0.18 6.92
C LEU A 170 15.10 0.88 7.48
N ALA A 171 14.60 1.83 8.28
CA ALA A 171 15.42 2.83 8.94
C ALA A 171 16.38 2.20 9.94
N ALA A 172 15.92 1.22 10.72
CA ALA A 172 16.75 0.45 11.64
C ALA A 172 17.91 -0.26 10.92
N LEU A 173 17.64 -0.89 9.79
CA LEU A 173 18.67 -1.53 8.97
C LEU A 173 19.68 -0.53 8.41
N TYR A 174 19.22 0.63 7.95
CA TYR A 174 20.12 1.64 7.39
C TYR A 174 21.05 2.26 8.43
N GLN A 175 20.55 2.49 9.66
CA GLN A 175 21.32 3.14 10.73
C GLN A 175 22.25 2.17 11.48
N SER A 176 21.81 0.93 11.69
CA SER A 176 22.51 -0.04 12.55
C SER A 176 23.32 -1.07 11.78
N SER A 177 23.17 -1.16 10.46
CA SER A 177 23.64 -2.30 9.67
C SER A 177 24.55 -1.85 8.55
N GLY A 178 25.58 -2.65 8.23
CA GLY A 178 26.44 -2.42 7.08
C GLY A 178 25.71 -2.66 5.75
N ILE A 179 26.38 -2.30 4.64
CA ILE A 179 25.89 -2.41 3.27
C ILE A 179 25.34 -3.81 2.92
N LEU A 180 25.85 -4.87 3.55
CA LEU A 180 25.39 -6.24 3.32
C LEU A 180 23.91 -6.45 3.64
N TRP A 181 23.39 -5.81 4.69
CA TRP A 181 21.99 -5.91 5.06
C TRP A 181 21.07 -5.20 4.07
N ILE A 182 21.53 -4.08 3.53
CA ILE A 182 20.80 -3.35 2.47
C ILE A 182 20.79 -4.19 1.19
N LEU A 183 21.89 -4.84 0.84
CA LEU A 183 21.95 -5.74 -0.32
C LEU A 183 21.05 -6.97 -0.13
N LEU A 184 21.03 -7.56 1.07
CA LEU A 184 20.12 -8.66 1.41
C LEU A 184 18.65 -8.22 1.29
N TRP A 185 18.30 -7.07 1.85
CA TRP A 185 16.98 -6.48 1.74
C TRP A 185 16.57 -6.27 0.27
N ALA A 186 17.43 -5.64 -0.52
CA ALA A 186 17.16 -5.39 -1.93
C ALA A 186 16.98 -6.69 -2.73
N GLY A 187 17.84 -7.69 -2.47
CA GLY A 187 17.72 -9.01 -3.08
C GLY A 187 16.41 -9.71 -2.74
N LEU A 188 15.99 -9.65 -1.47
CA LEU A 188 14.71 -10.21 -1.02
C LEU A 188 13.52 -9.46 -1.61
N ALA A 189 13.57 -8.13 -1.69
CA ALA A 189 12.52 -7.33 -2.32
C ALA A 189 12.35 -7.69 -3.80
N ILE A 190 13.45 -7.79 -4.54
CA ILE A 190 13.44 -8.19 -5.96
C ILE A 190 12.90 -9.63 -6.11
N ALA A 191 13.39 -10.57 -5.30
CA ALA A 191 12.91 -11.94 -5.32
C ALA A 191 11.40 -12.02 -5.00
N GLY A 192 10.93 -11.24 -4.03
CA GLY A 192 9.51 -11.12 -3.68
C GLY A 192 8.67 -10.58 -4.82
N ILE A 193 9.11 -9.51 -5.49
CA ILE A 193 8.43 -8.95 -6.67
C ILE A 193 8.31 -10.02 -7.77
N ILE A 194 9.42 -10.69 -8.10
CA ILE A 194 9.44 -11.72 -9.14
C ILE A 194 8.48 -12.86 -8.78
N ALA A 195 8.53 -13.36 -7.54
CA ALA A 195 7.67 -14.44 -7.08
C ALA A 195 6.18 -14.05 -7.17
N GLN A 196 5.81 -12.86 -6.69
CA GLN A 196 4.42 -12.39 -6.72
C GLN A 196 3.92 -12.19 -8.15
N VAL A 197 4.73 -11.64 -9.05
CA VAL A 197 4.37 -11.48 -10.47
C VAL A 197 4.16 -12.83 -11.14
N GLN A 198 5.03 -13.82 -10.89
CA GLN A 198 4.89 -15.17 -11.45
C GLN A 198 3.65 -15.89 -10.93
N MET A 199 3.38 -15.82 -9.61
CA MET A 199 2.18 -16.40 -9.01
C MET A 199 0.90 -15.81 -9.59
N THR A 200 0.86 -14.49 -9.77
CA THR A 200 -0.32 -13.80 -10.31
C THR A 200 -0.57 -14.17 -11.77
N LYS A 201 0.49 -14.27 -12.59
CA LYS A 201 0.36 -14.71 -13.99
C LYS A 201 -0.17 -16.14 -14.12
N ARG A 202 0.26 -17.07 -13.27
CA ARG A 202 -0.26 -18.45 -13.26
C ARG A 202 -1.76 -18.47 -12.95
N TRP A 203 -2.20 -17.71 -11.98
CA TRP A 203 -3.62 -17.61 -11.64
C TRP A 203 -4.49 -17.08 -12.79
N GLU A 204 -4.01 -16.06 -13.49
CA GLU A 204 -4.71 -15.51 -14.65
C GLU A 204 -4.84 -16.55 -15.77
N GLN A 205 -3.82 -17.39 -15.96
CA GLN A 205 -3.83 -18.48 -16.96
C GLN A 205 -4.79 -19.62 -16.57
N ASP A 206 -4.82 -20.02 -15.29
CA ASP A 206 -5.67 -21.09 -14.81
C ASP A 206 -7.16 -20.75 -14.94
N ILE A 207 -7.54 -19.47 -14.78
CA ILE A 207 -8.92 -19.00 -14.94
C ILE A 207 -9.35 -19.06 -16.42
N VAL A 208 -8.46 -18.70 -17.35
CA VAL A 208 -8.76 -18.69 -18.80
C VAL A 208 -8.91 -20.10 -19.38
N VAL A 209 -8.24 -21.09 -18.81
CA VAL A 209 -8.30 -22.50 -19.29
C VAL A 209 -9.56 -23.22 -18.79
N THR A 210 -10.28 -22.66 -17.81
CA THR A 210 -11.45 -23.31 -17.19
C THR A 210 -12.78 -22.88 -17.85
N TYR A 211 -12.75 -22.03 -18.87
CA TYR A 211 -13.88 -21.63 -19.71
C TYR A 211 -13.59 -21.93 -21.17
#